data_518994e49f2b06a36294f032c4d0ebc1
#
_entry.id   518994e49f2b06a36294f032c4d0ebc1
#
_cell.length_a   1.000
_cell.length_b   1.000
_cell.length_c   1.000
_cell.angle_alpha   90.00
_cell.angle_beta   90.00
_cell.angle_gamma   90.00
#
_symmetry.space_group_name_H-M   'P 1'
#
loop_
_entity.id
_entity.type
_entity.pdbx_description
1 polymer ?
#
loop_
_entity_poly.entity_id
_entity_poly.type
_entity_poly.pdbx_seq_one_letter_code
_entity_poly.pdbx_strand_id
1 'polypeptide(L)'
;YSEGEAIRVEFFGDEVERVSLIDSATGRVRERLGSYTFFPAKQYVAAPEKRAAALKAIREELEDRVGWFEKHGRLLEAQRLKLRTDYDLELIEELGFCKGIENYSRHLSGRLPGSAPSTLLDFFPKDSLTLIDESHVAVPQLGGMYEGDRSRKNILVEHGFRLPSALDNRPLKFHEFMERQNQIVYASATPGPFELVNCRADNKTYIPVRRAARSGEKAPEGFKGILFTSPKDIRVAPSPSTEP
;
A
#
# COMPACT_ATOMS: atom_id res chain seq x y z
N TYR A 1 -6.28 9.33 15.42
CA TYR A 1 -6.82 9.96 16.64
C TYR A 1 -6.59 11.45 16.51
N SER A 2 -7.59 12.29 16.84
CA SER A 2 -7.42 13.73 16.83
C SER A 2 -6.57 14.17 18.05
N GLU A 3 -5.73 15.18 17.85
CA GLU A 3 -4.98 15.79 18.95
C GLU A 3 -5.95 16.30 20.02
N GLY A 4 -5.70 15.96 21.28
CA GLY A 4 -6.51 16.39 22.40
C GLY A 4 -7.74 15.53 22.72
N GLU A 5 -7.95 14.40 22.04
CA GLU A 5 -9.03 13.46 22.32
C GLU A 5 -8.53 12.07 22.69
N ALA A 6 -9.24 11.40 23.59
CA ALA A 6 -8.96 10.03 23.99
C ALA A 6 -10.26 9.25 24.25
N ILE A 7 -10.19 7.93 24.12
CA ILE A 7 -11.31 7.06 24.48
C ILE A 7 -11.05 6.48 25.86
N ARG A 8 -12.01 6.68 26.76
CA ARG A 8 -12.03 6.04 28.08
C ARG A 8 -12.99 4.88 28.06
N VAL A 9 -12.47 3.70 28.43
CA VAL A 9 -13.28 2.50 28.65
C VAL A 9 -13.30 2.23 30.14
N GLU A 10 -14.48 2.22 30.75
CA GLU A 10 -14.71 1.96 32.15
C GLU A 10 -15.27 0.55 32.30
N PHE A 11 -14.73 -0.22 33.25
CA PHE A 11 -15.09 -1.60 33.51
C PHE A 11 -15.74 -1.72 34.88
N PHE A 12 -16.72 -2.60 34.97
CA PHE A 12 -17.23 -3.14 36.25
C PHE A 12 -16.96 -4.65 36.24
N GLY A 13 -15.94 -5.08 37.00
CA GLY A 13 -15.40 -6.44 36.86
C GLY A 13 -14.85 -6.66 35.46
N ASP A 14 -15.33 -7.71 34.78
CA ASP A 14 -14.94 -8.08 33.43
C ASP A 14 -15.85 -7.49 32.32
N GLU A 15 -16.88 -6.73 32.71
CA GLU A 15 -17.82 -6.14 31.78
C GLU A 15 -17.49 -4.67 31.51
N VAL A 16 -17.67 -4.26 30.24
CA VAL A 16 -17.54 -2.84 29.85
C VAL A 16 -18.80 -2.09 30.31
N GLU A 17 -18.67 -1.23 31.32
CA GLU A 17 -19.77 -0.42 31.82
C GLU A 17 -20.03 0.79 30.92
N ARG A 18 -18.95 1.44 30.46
CA ARG A 18 -19.06 2.68 29.71
C ARG A 18 -17.90 2.92 28.76
N VAL A 19 -18.21 3.49 27.60
CA VAL A 19 -17.23 4.03 26.65
C VAL A 19 -17.49 5.53 26.46
N SER A 20 -16.45 6.33 26.57
CA SER A 20 -16.58 7.79 26.49
C SER A 20 -15.45 8.42 25.69
N LEU A 21 -15.77 9.42 24.88
CA LEU A 21 -14.80 10.35 24.30
C LEU A 21 -14.49 11.40 25.35
N ILE A 22 -13.21 11.54 25.67
CA ILE A 22 -12.74 12.50 26.69
C ILE A 22 -11.73 13.48 26.09
N ASP A 23 -11.63 14.63 26.71
CA ASP A 23 -10.50 15.54 26.51
C ASP A 23 -9.27 14.95 27.19
N SER A 24 -8.19 14.74 26.41
CA SER A 24 -6.98 14.05 26.90
C SER A 24 -6.21 14.83 27.97
N ALA A 25 -6.29 16.16 27.96
CA ALA A 25 -5.59 17.03 28.91
C ALA A 25 -6.34 17.18 30.22
N THR A 26 -7.68 17.30 30.18
CA THR A 26 -8.50 17.56 31.35
C THR A 26 -9.23 16.36 31.90
N GLY A 27 -9.32 15.26 31.11
CA GLY A 27 -10.10 14.06 31.44
C GLY A 27 -11.61 14.27 31.42
N ARG A 28 -12.11 15.43 30.99
CA ARG A 28 -13.54 15.71 30.92
C ARG A 28 -14.21 14.90 29.82
N VAL A 29 -15.36 14.31 30.13
CA VAL A 29 -16.16 13.61 29.16
C VAL A 29 -16.78 14.62 28.20
N ARG A 30 -16.52 14.45 26.88
CA ARG A 30 -17.14 15.22 25.80
C ARG A 30 -18.42 14.52 25.32
N GLU A 31 -18.35 13.20 25.16
CA GLU A 31 -19.45 12.42 24.63
C GLU A 31 -19.45 11.01 25.23
N ARG A 32 -20.65 10.41 25.42
CA ARG A 32 -20.79 9.01 25.76
C ARG A 32 -21.09 8.22 24.49
N LEU A 33 -20.31 7.16 24.25
CA LEU A 33 -20.40 6.35 23.04
C LEU A 33 -21.10 5.03 23.35
N GLY A 34 -22.00 4.61 22.47
CA GLY A 34 -22.65 3.30 22.56
C GLY A 34 -21.72 2.15 22.15
N SER A 35 -20.76 2.43 21.29
CA SER A 35 -19.72 1.49 20.85
C SER A 35 -18.51 2.26 20.32
N TYR A 36 -17.34 1.61 20.31
CA TYR A 36 -16.14 2.16 19.68
C TYR A 36 -15.28 1.03 19.12
N THR A 37 -14.71 1.25 17.92
CA THR A 37 -13.83 0.28 17.28
C THR A 37 -12.37 0.66 17.48
N PHE A 38 -11.62 -0.19 18.17
CA PHE A 38 -10.18 -0.04 18.32
C PHE A 38 -9.49 -0.76 17.18
N PHE A 39 -8.70 -0.01 16.41
CA PHE A 39 -7.88 -0.59 15.36
C PHE A 39 -6.51 -0.98 15.92
N PRO A 40 -5.94 -2.11 15.47
CA PRO A 40 -4.60 -2.51 15.88
C PRO A 40 -3.55 -1.44 15.53
N ALA A 41 -2.63 -1.16 16.44
CA ALA A 41 -1.49 -0.27 16.19
C ALA A 41 -0.36 -0.95 15.40
N LYS A 42 -0.43 -2.28 15.24
CA LYS A 42 0.56 -3.09 14.51
C LYS A 42 -0.07 -3.69 13.26
N GLN A 43 0.72 -3.79 12.20
CA GLN A 43 0.32 -4.49 10.98
C GLN A 43 0.31 -6.01 11.20
N TYR A 44 -0.47 -6.72 10.38
CA TYR A 44 -0.55 -8.19 10.36
C TYR A 44 -1.07 -8.84 11.64
N VAL A 45 -1.90 -8.12 12.40
CA VAL A 45 -2.65 -8.72 13.51
C VAL A 45 -3.75 -9.59 12.91
N ALA A 46 -3.65 -10.90 13.12
CA ALA A 46 -4.61 -11.87 12.63
C ALA A 46 -5.37 -12.54 13.77
N ALA A 47 -6.64 -12.90 13.54
CA ALA A 47 -7.40 -13.73 14.45
C ALA A 47 -6.68 -15.06 14.72
N PRO A 48 -6.83 -15.66 15.93
CA PRO A 48 -6.11 -16.89 16.31
C PRO A 48 -6.19 -18.02 15.29
N GLU A 49 -7.38 -18.25 14.70
CA GLU A 49 -7.61 -19.31 13.73
C GLU A 49 -6.85 -19.05 12.41
N LYS A 50 -6.86 -17.82 11.94
CA LYS A 50 -6.11 -17.41 10.73
C LYS A 50 -4.60 -17.50 10.97
N ARG A 51 -4.15 -17.12 12.19
CA ARG A 51 -2.76 -17.21 12.57
C ARG A 51 -2.28 -18.68 12.61
N ALA A 52 -3.05 -19.59 13.20
CA ALA A 52 -2.73 -21.01 13.22
C ALA A 52 -2.62 -21.61 11.82
N ALA A 53 -3.54 -21.28 10.93
CA ALA A 53 -3.50 -21.71 9.53
C ALA A 53 -2.26 -21.15 8.79
N ALA A 54 -1.91 -19.88 9.04
CA ALA A 54 -0.73 -19.26 8.47
C ALA A 54 0.57 -19.93 8.95
N LEU A 55 0.70 -20.18 10.26
CA LEU A 55 1.86 -20.86 10.85
C LEU A 55 2.06 -22.25 10.22
N LYS A 56 0.98 -23.00 10.05
CA LYS A 56 1.03 -24.31 9.37
C LYS A 56 1.55 -24.16 7.93
N ALA A 57 0.98 -23.26 7.16
CA ALA A 57 1.39 -23.05 5.77
C ALA A 57 2.83 -22.55 5.62
N ILE A 58 3.33 -21.75 6.58
CA ILE A 58 4.73 -21.33 6.62
C ILE A 58 5.66 -22.51 6.91
N ARG A 59 5.29 -23.41 7.84
CA ARG A 59 6.06 -24.64 8.14
C ARG A 59 6.14 -25.55 6.92
N GLU A 60 5.03 -25.78 6.24
CA GLU A 60 4.99 -26.59 5.01
C GLU A 60 5.91 -25.99 3.93
N GLU A 61 5.84 -24.67 3.69
CA GLU A 61 6.74 -24.01 2.71
C GLU A 61 8.20 -24.07 3.14
N LEU A 62 8.50 -23.98 4.45
CA LEU A 62 9.85 -24.12 4.99
C LEU A 62 10.41 -25.51 4.72
N GLU A 63 9.66 -26.55 5.02
CA GLU A 63 10.07 -27.94 4.81
C GLU A 63 10.37 -28.21 3.32
N ASP A 64 9.48 -27.78 2.44
CA ASP A 64 9.66 -27.90 1.00
C ASP A 64 10.93 -27.18 0.53
N ARG A 65 11.16 -25.94 0.99
CA ARG A 65 12.31 -25.13 0.58
C ARG A 65 13.62 -25.65 1.14
N VAL A 66 13.65 -26.07 2.39
CA VAL A 66 14.82 -26.71 3.02
C VAL A 66 15.18 -27.98 2.27
N GLY A 67 14.21 -28.87 2.02
CA GLY A 67 14.43 -30.10 1.25
C GLY A 67 14.93 -29.82 -0.18
N TRP A 68 14.49 -28.74 -0.80
CA TRP A 68 15.03 -28.33 -2.09
C TRP A 68 16.50 -27.93 -2.00
N PHE A 69 16.89 -27.13 -0.99
CA PHE A 69 18.29 -26.73 -0.78
C PHE A 69 19.19 -27.94 -0.50
N GLU A 70 18.75 -28.87 0.35
CA GLU A 70 19.49 -30.09 0.69
C GLU A 70 19.74 -30.97 -0.54
N LYS A 71 18.72 -31.20 -1.35
CA LYS A 71 18.81 -31.97 -2.61
C LYS A 71 19.81 -31.35 -3.62
N HIS A 72 20.03 -30.03 -3.53
CA HIS A 72 20.97 -29.31 -4.40
C HIS A 72 22.31 -29.04 -3.73
N GLY A 73 22.63 -29.66 -2.60
CA GLY A 73 23.89 -29.52 -1.88
C GLY A 73 24.11 -28.15 -1.22
N ARG A 74 23.05 -27.37 -1.04
CA ARG A 74 23.09 -26.00 -0.50
C ARG A 74 22.77 -26.03 1.01
N LEU A 75 23.57 -26.75 1.78
CA LEU A 75 23.31 -27.04 3.20
C LEU A 75 23.36 -25.78 4.06
N LEU A 76 24.20 -24.81 3.73
CA LEU A 76 24.31 -23.55 4.49
C LEU A 76 23.05 -22.71 4.35
N GLU A 77 22.49 -22.62 3.14
CA GLU A 77 21.23 -21.93 2.89
C GLU A 77 20.05 -22.62 3.56
N ALA A 78 20.02 -23.96 3.52
CA ALA A 78 19.03 -24.77 4.23
C ALA A 78 19.03 -24.48 5.73
N GLN A 79 20.20 -24.55 6.36
CA GLN A 79 20.35 -24.29 7.79
C GLN A 79 19.97 -22.85 8.16
N ARG A 80 20.45 -21.88 7.39
CA ARG A 80 20.14 -20.46 7.61
C ARG A 80 18.64 -20.19 7.56
N LEU A 81 17.99 -20.69 6.49
CA LEU A 81 16.56 -20.50 6.31
C LEU A 81 15.77 -21.14 7.43
N LYS A 82 16.13 -22.39 7.80
CA LYS A 82 15.47 -23.13 8.87
C LYS A 82 15.58 -22.40 10.21
N LEU A 83 16.79 -22.08 10.65
CA LEU A 83 17.01 -21.40 11.94
C LEU A 83 16.25 -20.07 12.03
N ARG A 84 16.30 -19.28 10.96
CA ARG A 84 15.61 -17.98 10.93
C ARG A 84 14.10 -18.13 10.97
N THR A 85 13.55 -19.03 10.17
CA THR A 85 12.10 -19.19 10.06
C THR A 85 11.52 -19.84 11.30
N ASP A 86 12.17 -20.85 11.87
CA ASP A 86 11.73 -21.49 13.12
C ASP A 86 11.67 -20.44 14.26
N TYR A 87 12.70 -19.61 14.41
CA TYR A 87 12.70 -18.52 15.39
C TYR A 87 11.56 -17.50 15.15
N ASP A 88 11.34 -17.09 13.88
CA ASP A 88 10.26 -16.17 13.56
C ASP A 88 8.87 -16.81 13.84
N LEU A 89 8.70 -18.11 13.59
CA LEU A 89 7.48 -18.86 13.90
C LEU A 89 7.19 -18.90 15.41
N GLU A 90 8.20 -19.18 16.24
CA GLU A 90 8.07 -19.13 17.70
C GLU A 90 7.61 -17.75 18.17
N LEU A 91 8.23 -16.68 17.66
CA LEU A 91 7.82 -15.32 18.02
C LEU A 91 6.38 -15.00 17.58
N ILE A 92 5.97 -15.45 16.39
CA ILE A 92 4.58 -15.23 15.92
C ILE A 92 3.60 -16.04 16.77
N GLU A 93 3.95 -17.25 17.18
CA GLU A 93 3.12 -18.11 18.01
C GLU A 93 2.93 -17.53 19.41
N GLU A 94 4.01 -17.12 20.07
CA GLU A 94 4.04 -16.62 21.44
C GLU A 94 3.55 -15.16 21.55
N LEU A 95 4.09 -14.28 20.71
CA LEU A 95 3.89 -12.83 20.81
C LEU A 95 2.92 -12.27 19.75
N GLY A 96 2.52 -13.10 18.77
CA GLY A 96 1.74 -12.65 17.62
C GLY A 96 2.52 -11.76 16.62
N PHE A 97 3.83 -11.63 16.77
CA PHE A 97 4.65 -10.72 15.98
C PHE A 97 6.12 -11.17 15.93
N CYS A 98 6.79 -10.96 14.81
CA CYS A 98 8.25 -11.03 14.69
C CYS A 98 8.80 -9.85 13.88
N LYS A 99 10.10 -9.59 13.99
CA LYS A 99 10.75 -8.58 13.14
C LYS A 99 10.82 -9.09 11.70
N GLY A 100 10.18 -8.35 10.77
CA GLY A 100 10.10 -8.75 9.37
C GLY A 100 8.86 -9.62 9.08
N ILE A 101 7.83 -9.54 9.92
CA ILE A 101 6.55 -10.27 9.77
C ILE A 101 5.92 -10.07 8.39
N GLU A 102 6.20 -8.95 7.73
CA GLU A 102 5.73 -8.65 6.37
C GLU A 102 6.19 -9.69 5.33
N ASN A 103 7.30 -10.41 5.59
CA ASN A 103 7.77 -11.47 4.69
C ASN A 103 6.84 -12.69 4.70
N TYR A 104 5.99 -12.81 5.68
CA TYR A 104 4.98 -13.86 5.82
C TYR A 104 3.57 -13.37 5.49
N SER A 105 3.44 -12.14 4.97
CA SER A 105 2.16 -11.47 4.71
C SER A 105 1.21 -12.25 3.82
N ARG A 106 1.71 -13.02 2.84
CA ARG A 106 0.89 -13.87 1.99
C ARG A 106 0.12 -14.90 2.82
N HIS A 107 0.81 -15.61 3.70
CA HIS A 107 0.21 -16.62 4.58
C HIS A 107 -0.72 -16.00 5.61
N LEU A 108 -0.28 -14.93 6.28
CA LEU A 108 -1.07 -14.23 7.30
C LEU A 108 -2.37 -13.64 6.75
N SER A 109 -2.39 -13.22 5.49
CA SER A 109 -3.57 -12.71 4.81
C SER A 109 -4.38 -13.77 4.05
N GLY A 110 -3.88 -15.02 3.97
CA GLY A 110 -4.53 -16.11 3.24
C GLY A 110 -4.57 -15.89 1.72
N ARG A 111 -3.66 -15.09 1.17
CA ARG A 111 -3.62 -14.78 -0.27
C ARG A 111 -3.02 -15.95 -1.07
N LEU A 112 -3.49 -16.08 -2.31
CA LEU A 112 -2.90 -17.02 -3.26
C LEU A 112 -1.49 -16.57 -3.70
N PRO A 113 -0.59 -17.50 -4.03
CA PRO A 113 0.71 -17.19 -4.59
C PRO A 113 0.61 -16.25 -5.81
N GLY A 114 1.48 -15.23 -5.85
CA GLY A 114 1.53 -14.26 -6.95
C GLY A 114 0.45 -13.18 -6.93
N SER A 115 -0.56 -13.27 -6.06
CA SER A 115 -1.62 -12.25 -5.95
C SER A 115 -1.07 -10.89 -5.48
N ALA A 116 -1.73 -9.82 -5.91
CA ALA A 116 -1.40 -8.48 -5.47
C ALA A 116 -1.62 -8.30 -3.95
N PRO A 117 -0.73 -7.61 -3.24
CA PRO A 117 -0.96 -7.27 -1.85
C PRO A 117 -2.06 -6.21 -1.72
N SER A 118 -2.71 -6.17 -0.56
CA SER A 118 -3.56 -5.04 -0.20
C SER A 118 -2.70 -3.81 0.06
N THR A 119 -3.19 -2.67 -0.40
CA THR A 119 -2.52 -1.37 -0.28
C THR A 119 -3.48 -0.33 0.30
N LEU A 120 -2.96 0.85 0.63
CA LEU A 120 -3.79 1.97 1.08
C LEU A 120 -4.89 2.33 0.05
N LEU A 121 -4.62 2.13 -1.25
CA LEU A 121 -5.58 2.41 -2.32
C LEU A 121 -6.86 1.56 -2.22
N ASP A 122 -6.76 0.35 -1.67
CA ASP A 122 -7.91 -0.55 -1.52
C ASP A 122 -8.93 -0.05 -0.46
N PHE A 123 -8.54 0.94 0.35
CA PHE A 123 -9.39 1.55 1.38
C PHE A 123 -10.03 2.88 0.95
N PHE A 124 -9.66 3.40 -0.21
CA PHE A 124 -10.27 4.62 -0.72
C PHE A 124 -11.66 4.37 -1.32
N PRO A 125 -12.55 5.36 -1.26
CA PRO A 125 -13.83 5.30 -1.96
C PRO A 125 -13.63 5.03 -3.45
N LYS A 126 -14.60 4.35 -4.07
CA LYS A 126 -14.53 4.02 -5.51
C LYS A 126 -14.54 5.24 -6.42
N ASP A 127 -15.06 6.36 -5.93
CA ASP A 127 -15.11 7.66 -6.62
C ASP A 127 -13.96 8.59 -6.24
N SER A 128 -12.92 8.05 -5.60
CA SER A 128 -11.74 8.82 -5.20
C SER A 128 -11.00 9.42 -6.40
N LEU A 129 -10.41 10.59 -6.17
CA LEU A 129 -9.54 11.30 -7.09
C LEU A 129 -8.09 11.16 -6.63
N THR A 130 -7.24 10.66 -7.50
CA THR A 130 -5.79 10.55 -7.25
C THR A 130 -5.05 11.67 -7.97
N LEU A 131 -4.28 12.45 -7.23
CA LEU A 131 -3.39 13.46 -7.79
C LEU A 131 -1.95 12.95 -7.73
N ILE A 132 -1.31 12.86 -8.88
CA ILE A 132 0.09 12.46 -8.99
C ILE A 132 0.91 13.72 -9.29
N ASP A 133 1.57 14.21 -8.24
CA ASP A 133 2.46 15.36 -8.36
C ASP A 133 3.80 14.95 -8.98
N GLU A 134 4.40 15.87 -9.73
CA GLU A 134 5.62 15.63 -10.52
C GLU A 134 5.54 14.30 -11.30
N SER A 135 4.41 14.09 -11.97
CA SER A 135 4.05 12.82 -12.60
C SER A 135 5.12 12.28 -13.56
N HIS A 136 5.84 13.18 -14.26
CA HIS A 136 6.93 12.82 -15.15
C HIS A 136 8.09 12.07 -14.46
N VAL A 137 8.20 12.18 -13.12
CA VAL A 137 9.13 11.42 -12.29
C VAL A 137 8.40 10.27 -11.58
N ALA A 138 7.22 10.55 -11.00
CA ALA A 138 6.49 9.59 -10.18
C ALA A 138 6.00 8.38 -10.99
N VAL A 139 5.50 8.59 -12.21
CA VAL A 139 4.98 7.49 -13.06
C VAL A 139 6.07 6.49 -13.45
N PRO A 140 7.24 6.90 -13.96
CA PRO A 140 8.36 5.98 -14.20
C PRO A 140 8.82 5.26 -12.92
N GLN A 141 8.85 5.94 -11.77
CA GLN A 141 9.20 5.31 -10.49
C GLN A 141 8.20 4.23 -10.11
N LEU A 142 6.90 4.49 -10.19
CA LEU A 142 5.85 3.49 -9.98
C LEU A 142 6.03 2.28 -10.91
N GLY A 143 6.37 2.53 -12.18
CA GLY A 143 6.66 1.47 -13.14
C GLY A 143 7.84 0.58 -12.76
N GLY A 144 8.90 1.17 -12.18
CA GLY A 144 10.13 0.46 -11.81
C GLY A 144 10.11 -0.22 -10.44
N MET A 145 9.22 0.16 -9.54
CA MET A 145 9.22 -0.30 -8.13
C MET A 145 9.13 -1.83 -8.00
N TYR A 146 8.26 -2.47 -8.77
CA TYR A 146 8.05 -3.92 -8.72
C TYR A 146 9.32 -4.70 -9.09
N GLU A 147 9.94 -4.37 -10.21
CA GLU A 147 11.11 -5.10 -10.70
C GLU A 147 12.33 -4.89 -9.79
N GLY A 148 12.52 -3.68 -9.25
CA GLY A 148 13.57 -3.38 -8.29
C GLY A 148 13.43 -4.19 -6.99
N ASP A 149 12.22 -4.27 -6.42
CA ASP A 149 11.96 -5.06 -5.22
C ASP A 149 12.11 -6.57 -5.49
N ARG A 150 11.58 -7.05 -6.61
CA ARG A 150 11.66 -8.44 -7.03
C ARG A 150 13.10 -8.91 -7.22
N SER A 151 13.92 -8.11 -7.89
CA SER A 151 15.34 -8.42 -8.11
C SER A 151 16.07 -8.60 -6.79
N ARG A 152 15.92 -7.67 -5.86
CA ARG A 152 16.50 -7.75 -4.52
C ARG A 152 16.03 -8.98 -3.75
N LYS A 153 14.73 -9.26 -3.74
CA LYS A 153 14.14 -10.37 -2.99
C LYS A 153 14.49 -11.74 -3.57
N ASN A 154 14.63 -11.84 -4.90
CA ASN A 154 15.09 -13.08 -5.53
C ASN A 154 16.45 -13.51 -4.97
N ILE A 155 17.38 -12.59 -4.81
CA ILE A 155 18.70 -12.87 -4.21
C ILE A 155 18.53 -13.38 -2.76
N LEU A 156 17.67 -12.75 -1.97
CA LEU A 156 17.43 -13.18 -0.59
C LEU A 156 16.81 -14.59 -0.49
N VAL A 157 15.88 -14.91 -1.39
CA VAL A 157 15.25 -16.24 -1.47
C VAL A 157 16.24 -17.28 -1.98
N GLU A 158 17.02 -16.94 -3.01
CA GLU A 158 18.04 -17.82 -3.58
C GLU A 158 19.10 -18.21 -2.56
N HIS A 159 19.52 -17.29 -1.72
CA HIS A 159 20.55 -17.52 -0.70
C HIS A 159 19.99 -17.91 0.69
N GLY A 160 18.76 -18.34 0.79
CA GLY A 160 18.17 -18.86 2.04
C GLY A 160 17.96 -17.82 3.14
N PHE A 161 17.83 -16.54 2.81
CA PHE A 161 17.49 -15.48 3.78
C PHE A 161 16.00 -15.28 3.95
N ARG A 162 15.19 -15.72 2.98
CA ARG A 162 13.72 -15.58 2.97
C ARG A 162 13.08 -16.79 2.32
N LEU A 163 11.84 -17.08 2.70
CA LEU A 163 10.98 -18.03 2.01
C LEU A 163 10.56 -17.47 0.64
N PRO A 164 10.22 -18.32 -0.34
CA PRO A 164 9.69 -17.88 -1.63
C PRO A 164 8.47 -16.97 -1.52
N SER A 165 7.58 -17.21 -0.54
CA SER A 165 6.41 -16.37 -0.27
C SER A 165 6.71 -14.92 0.04
N ALA A 166 7.93 -14.59 0.48
CA ALA A 166 8.34 -13.20 0.69
C ALA A 166 8.33 -12.36 -0.59
N LEU A 167 8.37 -13.00 -1.77
CA LEU A 167 8.21 -12.35 -3.07
C LEU A 167 6.82 -11.74 -3.26
N ASP A 168 5.81 -12.24 -2.55
CA ASP A 168 4.43 -11.76 -2.63
C ASP A 168 4.14 -10.56 -1.70
N ASN A 169 5.09 -10.21 -0.83
CA ASN A 169 5.11 -8.91 -0.16
C ASN A 169 5.87 -7.91 -1.05
N ARG A 170 5.19 -7.28 -1.96
CA ARG A 170 5.78 -6.52 -3.05
C ARG A 170 4.98 -5.25 -3.35
N PRO A 171 5.60 -4.25 -3.99
CA PRO A 171 4.83 -3.17 -4.60
C PRO A 171 3.83 -3.71 -5.62
N LEU A 172 2.79 -2.94 -5.88
CA LEU A 172 1.90 -3.21 -7.01
C LEU A 172 2.70 -3.14 -8.31
N LYS A 173 2.35 -3.99 -9.25
CA LYS A 173 2.75 -3.78 -10.64
C LYS A 173 2.03 -2.54 -11.18
N PHE A 174 2.59 -1.88 -12.18
CA PHE A 174 2.02 -0.65 -12.70
C PHE A 174 0.55 -0.81 -13.17
N HIS A 175 0.23 -1.89 -13.87
CA HIS A 175 -1.16 -2.17 -14.28
C HIS A 175 -2.08 -2.41 -13.07
N GLU A 176 -1.61 -3.10 -12.02
CA GLU A 176 -2.38 -3.33 -10.79
C GLU A 176 -2.66 -2.00 -10.06
N PHE A 177 -1.72 -1.05 -10.12
CA PHE A 177 -1.93 0.31 -9.62
C PHE A 177 -3.00 1.03 -10.44
N MET A 178 -2.90 1.00 -11.77
CA MET A 178 -3.84 1.66 -12.67
C MET A 178 -5.26 1.10 -12.55
N GLU A 179 -5.42 -0.21 -12.34
CA GLU A 179 -6.72 -0.86 -12.14
C GLU A 179 -7.45 -0.40 -10.87
N ARG A 180 -6.71 0.06 -9.85
CA ARG A 180 -7.25 0.58 -8.60
C ARG A 180 -7.63 2.05 -8.66
N GLN A 181 -7.30 2.73 -9.74
CA GLN A 181 -7.62 4.14 -9.89
C GLN A 181 -8.99 4.33 -10.54
N ASN A 182 -9.71 5.34 -10.06
CA ASN A 182 -10.93 5.80 -10.71
C ASN A 182 -10.64 7.01 -11.58
N GLN A 183 -10.16 8.08 -10.96
CA GLN A 183 -9.78 9.32 -11.64
C GLN A 183 -8.36 9.71 -11.25
N ILE A 184 -7.57 10.13 -12.22
CA ILE A 184 -6.19 10.57 -11.99
C ILE A 184 -5.99 11.97 -12.56
N VAL A 185 -5.34 12.82 -11.78
CA VAL A 185 -4.77 14.08 -12.23
C VAL A 185 -3.26 13.95 -12.23
N TYR A 186 -2.65 14.15 -13.37
CA TYR A 186 -1.20 14.24 -13.50
C TYR A 186 -0.78 15.70 -13.44
N ALA A 187 -0.04 16.07 -12.40
CA ALA A 187 0.53 17.39 -12.24
C ALA A 187 2.02 17.35 -12.60
N SER A 188 2.43 18.17 -13.57
CA SER A 188 3.83 18.25 -13.98
C SER A 188 4.09 19.55 -14.74
N ALA A 189 5.23 20.19 -14.45
CA ALA A 189 5.72 21.31 -15.24
C ALA A 189 6.30 20.87 -16.60
N THR A 190 6.75 19.61 -16.68
CA THR A 190 7.40 19.00 -17.84
C THR A 190 6.83 17.61 -18.09
N PRO A 191 5.57 17.49 -18.55
CA PRO A 191 4.93 16.19 -18.73
C PRO A 191 5.72 15.33 -19.73
N GLY A 192 5.86 14.06 -19.39
CA GLY A 192 6.56 13.07 -20.20
C GLY A 192 5.67 12.44 -21.28
N PRO A 193 6.25 11.51 -22.07
CA PRO A 193 5.49 10.82 -23.12
C PRO A 193 4.27 10.06 -22.60
N PHE A 194 4.34 9.51 -21.39
CA PHE A 194 3.23 8.78 -20.78
C PHE A 194 2.00 9.68 -20.58
N GLU A 195 2.19 10.83 -19.93
CA GLU A 195 1.11 11.79 -19.70
C GLU A 195 0.54 12.31 -21.00
N LEU A 196 1.42 12.66 -21.95
CA LEU A 196 1.01 13.17 -23.25
C LEU A 196 0.17 12.15 -24.04
N VAL A 197 0.53 10.88 -24.01
CA VAL A 197 -0.23 9.81 -24.68
C VAL A 197 -1.56 9.57 -23.97
N ASN A 198 -1.56 9.45 -22.65
CA ASN A 198 -2.76 9.11 -21.89
C ASN A 198 -3.76 10.27 -21.78
N CYS A 199 -3.28 11.52 -21.96
CA CYS A 199 -4.12 12.71 -21.99
C CYS A 199 -4.59 13.09 -23.40
N ARG A 200 -4.12 12.43 -24.45
CA ARG A 200 -4.44 12.69 -25.87
C ARG A 200 -5.32 11.60 -26.49
N ALA A 201 -6.21 10.98 -25.78
CA ALA A 201 -7.15 10.07 -26.44
C ALA A 201 -8.22 10.90 -27.19
N ASP A 202 -8.60 10.46 -28.39
CA ASP A 202 -9.56 11.04 -29.33
C ASP A 202 -10.45 12.18 -28.82
N ASN A 203 -10.27 13.38 -29.38
CA ASN A 203 -10.94 14.65 -29.02
C ASN A 203 -10.61 15.22 -27.63
N LYS A 204 -9.50 14.82 -27.04
CA LYS A 204 -9.06 15.29 -25.73
C LYS A 204 -7.85 16.18 -25.90
N THR A 205 -7.94 17.36 -25.37
CA THR A 205 -6.91 18.37 -25.49
C THR A 205 -6.12 18.41 -24.19
N TYR A 206 -4.81 18.27 -24.31
CA TYR A 206 -3.88 18.56 -23.25
C TYR A 206 -3.90 20.05 -22.93
N ILE A 207 -4.18 20.40 -21.68
CA ILE A 207 -4.05 21.78 -21.23
C ILE A 207 -2.76 21.84 -20.42
N PRO A 208 -1.70 22.50 -20.94
CA PRO A 208 -0.53 22.76 -20.13
C PRO A 208 -0.94 23.72 -19.00
N VAL A 209 -0.97 23.23 -17.78
CA VAL A 209 -1.03 24.09 -16.59
C VAL A 209 0.36 24.70 -16.46
N ARG A 210 0.56 25.86 -17.07
CA ARG A 210 1.73 26.67 -16.72
C ARG A 210 1.57 27.06 -15.27
N ARG A 211 2.65 26.84 -14.50
CA ARG A 211 2.77 27.25 -13.12
C ARG A 211 2.11 28.61 -12.94
N ALA A 212 1.14 28.70 -12.04
CA ALA A 212 0.59 29.99 -11.67
C ALA A 212 1.78 30.90 -11.35
N ALA A 213 1.87 31.95 -12.09
CA ALA A 213 2.93 32.92 -11.96
C ALA A 213 3.11 33.32 -10.51
N ARG A 214 4.31 33.66 -10.15
CA ARG A 214 4.65 34.28 -8.87
C ARG A 214 3.57 35.32 -8.52
N SER A 215 3.14 35.34 -7.26
CA SER A 215 2.04 36.16 -6.78
C SER A 215 1.94 37.53 -7.47
N GLY A 216 0.89 37.73 -8.27
CA GLY A 216 0.64 38.97 -8.99
C GLY A 216 0.37 38.86 -10.49
N GLU A 217 0.68 37.76 -11.14
CA GLU A 217 0.33 37.57 -12.56
C GLU A 217 -1.08 36.97 -12.69
N LYS A 218 -1.93 37.64 -13.44
CA LYS A 218 -3.25 37.10 -13.77
C LYS A 218 -3.09 35.90 -14.70
N ALA A 219 -3.84 34.85 -14.42
CA ALA A 219 -3.95 33.73 -15.35
C ALA A 219 -4.36 34.25 -16.74
N PRO A 220 -3.83 33.66 -17.82
CA PRO A 220 -4.25 34.05 -19.18
C PRO A 220 -5.77 33.95 -19.33
N GLU A 221 -6.38 34.92 -20.00
CA GLU A 221 -7.80 34.92 -20.27
C GLU A 221 -8.18 33.65 -21.05
N GLY A 222 -9.16 32.88 -20.51
CA GLY A 222 -9.58 31.62 -21.12
C GLY A 222 -8.99 30.35 -20.44
N PHE A 223 -8.14 30.47 -19.42
CA PHE A 223 -7.58 29.33 -18.72
C PHE A 223 -8.63 28.69 -17.78
N LYS A 224 -9.12 27.51 -18.18
CA LYS A 224 -9.92 26.63 -17.33
C LYS A 224 -9.22 25.27 -17.29
N GLY A 225 -8.30 25.08 -16.35
CA GLY A 225 -7.49 23.91 -16.47
C GLY A 225 -7.38 23.08 -15.21
N ILE A 226 -8.03 21.92 -15.22
CA ILE A 226 -7.66 20.76 -14.45
C ILE A 226 -7.63 19.62 -15.44
N LEU A 227 -6.48 18.92 -15.52
CA LEU A 227 -6.35 17.75 -16.36
C LEU A 227 -6.91 16.56 -15.60
N PHE A 228 -8.08 16.05 -16.01
CA PHE A 228 -8.65 14.84 -15.47
C PHE A 228 -8.40 13.68 -16.41
N THR A 229 -7.84 12.57 -15.91
CA THR A 229 -7.78 11.33 -16.64
C THR A 229 -8.49 10.24 -15.85
N SER A 230 -9.52 9.65 -16.45
CA SER A 230 -10.08 8.39 -16.00
C SER A 230 -9.52 7.26 -16.87
N PRO A 231 -9.25 6.07 -16.35
CA PRO A 231 -8.90 4.92 -17.19
C PRO A 231 -9.97 4.60 -18.24
N LYS A 232 -11.20 5.09 -18.05
CA LYS A 232 -12.35 4.85 -18.93
C LYS A 232 -12.82 6.06 -19.72
N ASP A 233 -12.57 7.27 -19.21
CA ASP A 233 -13.06 8.52 -19.83
C ASP A 233 -12.10 9.67 -19.60
N ILE A 234 -11.22 9.90 -20.56
CA ILE A 234 -10.34 11.05 -20.53
C ILE A 234 -11.07 12.21 -21.23
N ARG A 235 -11.51 13.22 -20.49
CA ARG A 235 -12.04 14.46 -21.04
C ARG A 235 -11.02 15.57 -20.88
N VAL A 236 -10.57 16.12 -21.98
CA VAL A 236 -9.60 17.23 -22.00
C VAL A 236 -10.30 18.42 -22.63
N ALA A 237 -10.19 19.57 -21.97
CA ALA A 237 -10.71 20.81 -22.58
C ALA A 237 -9.89 21.19 -23.82
N PRO A 238 -10.49 21.87 -24.82
CA PRO A 238 -9.80 22.26 -26.02
C PRO A 238 -8.60 23.16 -25.71
N SER A 239 -7.49 22.93 -26.39
CA SER A 239 -6.32 23.79 -26.34
C SER A 239 -6.74 25.17 -26.86
N PRO A 240 -6.35 26.27 -26.20
CA PRO A 240 -6.49 27.56 -26.84
C PRO A 240 -5.71 27.50 -28.15
N SER A 241 -6.40 27.71 -29.25
CA SER A 241 -5.78 27.82 -30.56
C SER A 241 -4.68 28.87 -30.48
N THR A 242 -3.46 28.46 -30.70
CA THR A 242 -2.41 29.37 -31.13
C THR A 242 -2.74 29.71 -32.59
N GLU A 243 -3.62 30.65 -32.78
CA GLU A 243 -3.65 31.37 -34.04
C GLU A 243 -2.50 32.37 -34.05
N PRO A 244 -1.88 32.55 -35.23
CA PRO A 244 -0.62 33.28 -35.40
C PRO A 244 -0.69 34.78 -35.12
#